data_212d36c433130207931edca874b697ab
#
_entry.id   212d36c433130207931edca874b697ab
#
_cell.length_a   1.000
_cell.length_b   1.000
_cell.length_c   1.000
_cell.angle_alpha   90.00
_cell.angle_beta   90.00
_cell.angle_gamma   90.00
#
_symmetry.space_group_name_H-M   'P 1'
#
loop_
_entity.id
_entity.type
_entity.pdbx_description
1 polymer ?
#
loop_
_entity_poly.entity_id
_entity_poly.type
_entity_poly.pdbx_seq_one_letter_code
_entity_poly.pdbx_strand_id
1 'polypeptide(L)'
;MSDKKVFDFNERRKQSIEQKRRQFERVVFEEFLGVDAVIDDNGSGHPVKLLDVSHDGLQFQVPMGPKTAQQFQAGTDLTLKLVFAKGSYLPVVVKVRHAKEFIDSRGDAYWRCGTEFDKSIPSFKAMESFIEFIYKYAEFSCRDNVAHKVYFL
;
A
#
# COMPACT_ATOMS: atom_id res chain seq x y z
N MET A 1 -5.74 -37.77 6.71
CA MET A 1 -5.01 -37.00 7.74
C MET A 1 -3.74 -36.30 7.24
N SER A 2 -3.07 -36.84 6.22
CA SER A 2 -1.94 -36.17 5.58
C SER A 2 -2.32 -34.86 4.84
N ASP A 3 -3.54 -34.79 4.31
CA ASP A 3 -4.01 -33.62 3.54
C ASP A 3 -4.19 -32.35 4.38
N LYS A 4 -4.60 -32.48 5.64
CA LYS A 4 -4.74 -31.34 6.54
C LYS A 4 -3.38 -30.69 6.90
N LYS A 5 -2.33 -31.50 7.05
CA LYS A 5 -0.99 -30.98 7.34
C LYS A 5 -0.38 -30.22 6.17
N VAL A 6 -0.60 -30.70 4.94
CA VAL A 6 -0.12 -30.04 3.72
C VAL A 6 -0.87 -28.72 3.50
N PHE A 7 -2.16 -28.69 3.78
CA PHE A 7 -2.99 -27.48 3.66
C PHE A 7 -2.55 -26.41 4.65
N ASP A 8 -2.32 -26.77 5.90
CA ASP A 8 -1.84 -25.84 6.95
C ASP A 8 -0.46 -25.29 6.62
N PHE A 9 0.41 -26.09 6.03
CA PHE A 9 1.75 -25.66 5.63
C PHE A 9 1.69 -24.60 4.51
N ASN A 10 0.86 -24.82 3.50
CA ASN A 10 0.69 -23.88 2.39
C ASN A 10 0.07 -22.57 2.87
N GLU A 11 -0.88 -22.64 3.78
CA GLU A 11 -1.53 -21.46 4.33
C GLU A 11 -0.57 -20.64 5.19
N ARG A 12 0.24 -21.29 6.02
CA ARG A 12 1.30 -20.63 6.80
C ARG A 12 2.34 -19.97 5.90
N ARG A 13 2.69 -20.61 4.80
CA ARG A 13 3.61 -20.05 3.81
C ARG A 13 3.03 -18.79 3.18
N LYS A 14 1.76 -18.80 2.78
CA LYS A 14 1.07 -17.63 2.25
C LYS A 14 1.01 -16.49 3.27
N GLN A 15 0.68 -16.78 4.51
CA GLN A 15 0.66 -15.78 5.59
C GLN A 15 2.04 -15.18 5.84
N SER A 16 3.09 -16.00 5.79
CA SER A 16 4.47 -15.54 5.96
C SER A 16 4.89 -14.61 4.81
N ILE A 17 4.53 -14.92 3.58
CA ILE A 17 4.80 -14.09 2.39
C ILE A 17 4.07 -12.76 2.52
N GLU A 18 2.79 -12.77 2.89
CA GLU A 18 2.00 -11.56 3.09
C GLU A 18 2.58 -10.66 4.19
N GLN A 19 3.02 -11.24 5.30
CA GLN A 19 3.64 -10.50 6.39
C GLN A 19 4.96 -9.86 5.96
N LYS A 20 5.79 -10.59 5.23
CA LYS A 20 7.05 -10.08 4.67
C LYS A 20 6.79 -8.94 3.68
N ARG A 21 5.79 -9.11 2.82
CA ARG A 21 5.39 -8.08 1.87
C ARG A 21 5.02 -6.79 2.56
N ARG A 22 4.18 -6.86 3.60
CA ARG A 22 3.76 -5.69 4.37
C ARG A 22 4.93 -5.00 5.06
N GLN A 23 5.86 -5.76 5.61
CA GLN A 23 7.07 -5.22 6.23
C GLN A 23 7.96 -4.54 5.20
N PHE A 24 8.11 -5.14 4.03
CA PHE A 24 8.89 -4.56 2.94
C PHE A 24 8.26 -3.27 2.42
N GLU A 25 6.95 -3.24 2.26
CA GLU A 25 6.23 -2.03 1.86
C GLU A 25 6.48 -0.87 2.81
N ARG A 26 6.42 -1.12 4.12
CA ARG A 26 6.71 -0.09 5.10
C ARG A 26 8.10 0.50 4.92
N VAL A 27 9.10 -0.36 4.76
CA VAL A 27 10.47 0.08 4.56
C VAL A 27 10.62 0.86 3.26
N VAL A 28 10.05 0.36 2.18
CA VAL A 28 10.15 1.01 0.86
C VAL A 28 9.43 2.35 0.86
N PHE A 29 8.20 2.41 1.35
CA PHE A 29 7.41 3.63 1.29
C PHE A 29 7.82 4.68 2.34
N GLU A 30 8.18 4.26 3.53
CA GLU A 30 8.49 5.19 4.62
C GLU A 30 9.96 5.62 4.65
N GLU A 31 10.89 4.72 4.34
CA GLU A 31 12.31 4.96 4.58
C GLU A 31 13.17 5.06 3.32
N PHE A 32 12.87 4.28 2.30
CA PHE A 32 13.75 4.17 1.12
C PHE A 32 13.38 5.08 -0.03
N LEU A 33 12.13 5.05 -0.44
CA LEU A 33 11.69 5.79 -1.61
C LEU A 33 11.10 7.15 -1.27
N GLY A 34 10.78 7.36 0.02
CA GLY A 34 10.07 8.57 0.41
C GLY A 34 8.84 8.79 -0.46
N VAL A 35 8.11 7.71 -0.76
CA VAL A 35 6.95 7.78 -1.64
C VAL A 35 5.87 8.59 -0.95
N ASP A 36 5.62 9.75 -1.50
CA ASP A 36 4.48 10.55 -1.12
C ASP A 36 3.31 10.19 -2.03
N ALA A 37 2.17 9.91 -1.42
CA ALA A 37 0.93 9.76 -2.16
C ALA A 37 0.10 11.01 -2.00
N VAL A 38 -0.43 11.50 -3.11
CA VAL A 38 -1.24 12.71 -3.14
C VAL A 38 -2.52 12.40 -3.92
N ILE A 39 -3.66 12.71 -3.32
CA ILE A 39 -4.93 12.69 -4.04
C ILE A 39 -5.01 13.94 -4.90
N ASP A 40 -5.25 13.76 -6.18
CA ASP A 40 -5.48 14.86 -7.10
C ASP A 40 -6.96 15.25 -7.08
N ASP A 41 -7.24 16.41 -6.51
CA ASP A 41 -8.59 16.98 -6.47
C ASP A 41 -8.59 18.30 -7.25
N ASN A 42 -8.88 18.19 -8.56
CA ASN A 42 -8.99 19.36 -9.47
C ASN A 42 -7.80 20.33 -9.40
N GLY A 43 -6.59 19.78 -9.32
CA GLY A 43 -5.37 20.57 -9.28
C GLY A 43 -4.87 20.93 -7.88
N SER A 44 -5.64 20.64 -6.83
CA SER A 44 -5.15 20.71 -5.46
C SER A 44 -4.80 19.31 -4.97
N GLY A 45 -3.60 19.16 -4.42
CA GLY A 45 -3.11 17.89 -3.91
C GLY A 45 -3.39 17.74 -2.42
N HIS A 46 -3.97 16.62 -2.03
CA HIS A 46 -4.13 16.24 -0.62
C HIS A 46 -3.18 15.10 -0.30
N PRO A 47 -2.14 15.34 0.53
CA PRO A 47 -1.22 14.26 0.89
C PRO A 47 -1.92 13.20 1.73
N VAL A 48 -1.63 11.95 1.43
CA VAL A 48 -2.15 10.80 2.14
C VAL A 48 -1.01 9.85 2.48
N LYS A 49 -1.19 9.06 3.52
CA LYS A 49 -0.22 8.05 3.92
C LYS A 49 -0.64 6.69 3.36
N LEU A 50 0.22 6.07 2.58
CA LEU A 50 0.01 4.70 2.12
C LEU A 50 0.22 3.73 3.28
N LEU A 51 -0.71 2.80 3.47
CA LEU A 51 -0.65 1.79 4.51
C LEU A 51 -0.32 0.41 3.97
N ASP A 52 -0.93 0.04 2.85
CA ASP A 52 -0.80 -1.29 2.29
C ASP A 52 -1.09 -1.26 0.79
N VAL A 53 -0.42 -2.13 0.04
CA VAL A 53 -0.64 -2.31 -1.40
C VAL A 53 -0.77 -3.80 -1.68
N SER A 54 -1.73 -4.16 -2.53
CA SER A 54 -1.93 -5.53 -2.98
C SER A 54 -2.13 -5.56 -4.50
N HIS A 55 -2.33 -6.75 -5.07
CA HIS A 55 -2.61 -6.90 -6.50
C HIS A 55 -3.88 -6.17 -6.95
N ASP A 56 -4.86 -6.05 -6.08
CA ASP A 56 -6.19 -5.54 -6.44
C ASP A 56 -6.43 -4.10 -6.01
N GLY A 57 -5.67 -3.60 -5.04
CA GLY A 57 -5.90 -2.26 -4.53
C GLY A 57 -4.86 -1.81 -3.52
N LEU A 58 -5.12 -0.66 -2.92
CA LEU A 58 -4.26 -0.11 -1.88
C LEU A 58 -5.10 0.45 -0.74
N GLN A 59 -4.49 0.57 0.41
CA GLN A 59 -5.06 1.26 1.57
C GLN A 59 -4.26 2.52 1.86
N PHE A 60 -4.97 3.58 2.17
CA PHE A 60 -4.33 4.82 2.58
C PHE A 60 -5.07 5.44 3.77
N GLN A 61 -4.40 6.35 4.43
CA GLN A 61 -4.90 7.08 5.58
C GLN A 61 -4.84 8.58 5.29
N VAL A 62 -5.92 9.26 5.61
CA VAL A 62 -6.03 10.70 5.44
C VAL A 62 -6.61 11.31 6.71
N PRO A 63 -6.12 12.50 7.14
CA PRO A 63 -6.70 13.17 8.31
C PRO A 63 -8.18 13.47 8.10
N MET A 64 -8.99 13.28 9.14
CA MET A 64 -10.39 13.67 9.13
C MET A 64 -10.53 15.18 9.06
N GLY A 65 -11.43 15.66 8.19
CA GLY A 65 -11.79 17.03 8.07
C GLY A 65 -13.28 17.18 7.77
N PRO A 66 -13.80 18.41 7.72
CA PRO A 66 -15.24 18.65 7.54
C PRO A 66 -15.85 18.08 6.28
N LYS A 67 -15.04 17.88 5.23
CA LYS A 67 -15.50 17.39 3.92
C LYS A 67 -15.04 15.98 3.59
N THR A 68 -14.24 15.34 4.45
CA THR A 68 -13.60 14.06 4.13
C THR A 68 -14.57 12.91 4.04
N ALA A 69 -15.63 12.89 4.84
CA ALA A 69 -16.63 11.82 4.81
C ALA A 69 -17.35 11.74 3.45
N GLN A 70 -17.59 12.88 2.81
CA GLN A 70 -18.22 12.93 1.49
C GLN A 70 -17.25 12.55 0.36
N GLN A 71 -15.99 12.92 0.49
CA GLN A 71 -14.96 12.65 -0.52
C GLN A 71 -14.59 11.17 -0.62
N PHE A 72 -14.74 10.43 0.47
CA PHE A 72 -14.28 9.05 0.56
C PHE A 72 -15.41 8.05 0.74
N GLN A 73 -16.59 8.35 0.22
CA GLN A 73 -17.70 7.40 0.21
C GLN A 73 -17.39 6.21 -0.70
N ALA A 74 -17.91 5.04 -0.33
CA ALA A 74 -17.79 3.84 -1.16
C ALA A 74 -18.34 4.10 -2.56
N GLY A 75 -17.60 3.67 -3.58
CA GLY A 75 -17.94 3.89 -4.98
C GLY A 75 -17.32 5.14 -5.60
N THR A 76 -16.67 5.99 -4.83
CA THR A 76 -16.00 7.19 -5.35
C THR A 76 -14.70 6.81 -6.06
N ASP A 77 -14.49 7.39 -7.25
CA ASP A 77 -13.24 7.24 -7.99
C ASP A 77 -12.27 8.35 -7.58
N LEU A 78 -11.03 7.97 -7.33
CA LEU A 78 -9.96 8.88 -6.93
C LEU A 78 -8.75 8.68 -7.83
N THR A 79 -8.09 9.78 -8.17
CA THR A 79 -6.78 9.72 -8.80
C THR A 79 -5.72 9.99 -7.75
N LEU A 80 -4.80 9.04 -7.60
CA LEU A 80 -3.65 9.15 -6.72
C LEU A 80 -2.40 9.38 -7.55
N LYS A 81 -1.55 10.28 -7.10
CA LYS A 81 -0.21 10.46 -7.64
C LYS A 81 0.79 9.89 -6.65
N LEU A 82 1.48 8.83 -7.05
CA LEU A 82 2.56 8.25 -6.27
C LEU A 82 3.86 8.91 -6.69
N VAL A 83 4.41 9.72 -5.81
CA VAL A 83 5.61 10.51 -6.09
C VAL A 83 6.83 9.73 -5.61
N PHE A 84 7.62 9.21 -6.53
CA PHE A 84 8.82 8.44 -6.23
C PHE A 84 10.09 9.29 -6.26
N ALA A 85 10.11 10.30 -7.09
CA ALA A 85 11.23 11.22 -7.21
C ALA A 85 10.72 12.62 -7.50
N LYS A 86 11.54 13.61 -7.19
CA LYS A 86 11.18 15.02 -7.39
C LYS A 86 10.82 15.28 -8.85
N GLY A 87 9.60 15.74 -9.07
CA GLY A 87 9.10 16.08 -10.39
C GLY A 87 8.55 14.91 -11.19
N SER A 88 8.56 13.69 -10.67
CA SER A 88 7.96 12.54 -11.34
C SER A 88 6.99 11.77 -10.44
N TYR A 89 5.91 11.31 -11.02
CA TYR A 89 4.90 10.56 -10.29
C TYR A 89 4.28 9.49 -11.19
N LEU A 90 3.71 8.47 -10.55
CA LEU A 90 2.91 7.45 -11.20
C LEU A 90 1.43 7.70 -10.88
N PRO A 91 0.59 8.02 -11.88
CA PRO A 91 -0.84 8.18 -11.62
C PRO A 91 -1.52 6.82 -11.49
N VAL A 92 -2.38 6.69 -10.50
CA VAL A 92 -3.17 5.49 -10.25
C VAL A 92 -4.62 5.92 -10.02
N VAL A 93 -5.55 5.26 -10.68
CA VAL A 93 -6.97 5.47 -10.42
C VAL A 93 -7.49 4.34 -9.58
N VAL A 94 -8.20 4.70 -8.52
CA VAL A 94 -8.75 3.73 -7.56
C VAL A 94 -10.21 4.06 -7.27
N LYS A 95 -10.97 3.03 -6.94
CA LYS A 95 -12.34 3.17 -6.43
C LYS A 95 -12.38 2.85 -4.95
N VAL A 96 -12.94 3.74 -4.15
CA VAL A 96 -13.11 3.51 -2.72
C VAL A 96 -14.09 2.36 -2.50
N ARG A 97 -13.68 1.35 -1.76
CA ARG A 97 -14.51 0.21 -1.38
C ARG A 97 -15.10 0.38 0.02
N HIS A 98 -14.29 0.83 0.95
CA HIS A 98 -14.71 1.10 2.32
C HIS A 98 -13.83 2.19 2.93
N ALA A 99 -14.41 2.89 3.88
CA ALA A 99 -13.70 3.86 4.70
C ALA A 99 -14.06 3.63 6.16
N LYS A 100 -13.06 3.61 7.03
CA LYS A 100 -13.23 3.43 8.48
C LYS A 100 -12.52 4.52 9.24
N GLU A 101 -13.14 4.96 10.31
CA GLU A 101 -12.52 5.89 11.26
C GLU A 101 -11.43 5.17 12.04
N PHE A 102 -10.31 5.85 12.18
CA PHE A 102 -9.19 5.39 13.00
C PHE A 102 -8.71 6.53 13.87
N ILE A 103 -8.56 6.26 15.16
CA ILE A 103 -8.02 7.22 16.14
C ILE A 103 -6.68 6.69 16.59
N ASP A 104 -5.63 7.50 16.45
CA ASP A 104 -4.28 7.09 16.84
C ASP A 104 -4.06 7.22 18.36
N SER A 105 -2.87 6.89 18.83
CA SER A 105 -2.51 6.95 20.25
C SER A 105 -2.50 8.38 20.81
N ARG A 106 -2.44 9.40 19.95
CA ARG A 106 -2.48 10.81 20.33
C ARG A 106 -3.90 11.39 20.34
N GLY A 107 -4.90 10.61 19.91
CA GLY A 107 -6.27 11.04 19.80
C GLY A 107 -6.62 11.70 18.48
N ASP A 108 -5.71 11.70 17.50
CA ASP A 108 -5.97 12.26 16.18
C ASP A 108 -6.81 11.28 15.36
N ALA A 109 -7.81 11.82 14.67
CA ALA A 109 -8.76 11.04 13.88
C ALA A 109 -8.39 11.04 12.39
N TYR A 110 -8.49 9.86 11.79
CA TYR A 110 -8.17 9.61 10.38
C TYR A 110 -9.25 8.77 9.73
N TRP A 111 -9.37 8.89 8.41
CA TRP A 111 -10.05 7.91 7.58
C TRP A 111 -9.05 6.94 7.00
N ARG A 112 -9.30 5.66 7.19
CA ARG A 112 -8.58 4.58 6.51
C ARG A 112 -9.44 4.06 5.39
N CYS A 113 -8.96 4.22 4.17
CA CYS A 113 -9.71 3.88 2.96
C CYS A 113 -9.09 2.67 2.29
N GLY A 114 -9.90 1.64 2.09
CA GLY A 114 -9.56 0.50 1.24
C GLY A 114 -10.10 0.74 -0.16
N THR A 115 -9.26 0.54 -1.16
CA THR A 115 -9.58 0.85 -2.54
C THR A 115 -9.26 -0.30 -3.48
N GLU A 116 -9.83 -0.24 -4.68
CA GLU A 116 -9.58 -1.17 -5.76
C GLU A 116 -9.04 -0.40 -6.96
N PHE A 117 -7.98 -0.95 -7.59
CA PHE A 117 -7.38 -0.34 -8.77
C PHE A 117 -8.30 -0.39 -9.98
N ASP A 118 -8.32 0.69 -10.76
CA ASP A 118 -8.77 0.66 -12.14
C ASP A 118 -7.63 0.12 -13.00
N LYS A 119 -7.74 -1.14 -13.39
CA LYS A 119 -6.71 -1.85 -14.16
C LYS A 119 -6.77 -1.51 -15.66
N SER A 120 -7.73 -0.74 -16.09
CA SER A 120 -7.90 -0.38 -17.50
C SER A 120 -6.98 0.75 -17.96
N ILE A 121 -6.45 1.55 -17.03
CA ILE A 121 -5.56 2.65 -17.38
C ILE A 121 -4.15 2.16 -17.71
N PRO A 122 -3.48 2.75 -18.72
CA PRO A 122 -2.15 2.27 -19.15
C PRO A 122 -1.07 2.32 -18.06
N SER A 123 -1.12 3.32 -17.19
CA SER A 123 -0.14 3.46 -16.09
C SER A 123 -0.24 2.34 -15.05
N PHE A 124 -1.35 1.61 -15.01
CA PHE A 124 -1.49 0.47 -14.10
C PHE A 124 -0.44 -0.62 -14.37
N LYS A 125 0.02 -0.78 -15.60
CA LYS A 125 1.07 -1.76 -15.92
C LYS A 125 2.36 -1.53 -15.15
N ALA A 126 2.74 -0.27 -14.95
CA ALA A 126 3.91 0.06 -14.14
C ALA A 126 3.66 -0.28 -12.67
N MET A 127 2.47 0.03 -12.16
CA MET A 127 2.08 -0.32 -10.79
C MET A 127 2.04 -1.84 -10.58
N GLU A 128 1.50 -2.57 -11.54
CA GLU A 128 1.46 -4.04 -11.53
C GLU A 128 2.85 -4.65 -11.40
N SER A 129 3.81 -4.16 -12.20
CA SER A 129 5.20 -4.61 -12.15
C SER A 129 5.84 -4.34 -10.78
N PHE A 130 5.54 -3.20 -10.19
CA PHE A 130 6.04 -2.84 -8.86
C PHE A 130 5.45 -3.75 -7.77
N ILE A 131 4.16 -4.01 -7.82
CA ILE A 131 3.48 -4.93 -6.89
C ILE A 131 4.05 -6.34 -7.02
N GLU A 132 4.24 -6.83 -8.23
CA GLU A 132 4.86 -8.13 -8.50
C GLU A 132 6.26 -8.22 -7.91
N PHE A 133 7.05 -7.17 -8.04
CA PHE A 133 8.37 -7.10 -7.42
C PHE A 133 8.28 -7.24 -5.90
N ILE A 134 7.36 -6.53 -5.25
CA ILE A 134 7.18 -6.62 -3.80
C ILE A 134 6.84 -8.04 -3.37
N TYR A 135 5.92 -8.71 -4.08
CA TYR A 135 5.54 -10.08 -3.77
C TYR A 135 6.69 -11.07 -3.94
N LYS A 136 7.42 -10.95 -5.05
CA LYS A 136 8.60 -11.80 -5.29
C LYS A 136 9.68 -11.55 -4.26
N TYR A 137 9.91 -10.31 -3.90
CA TYR A 137 10.86 -9.99 -2.84
C TYR A 137 10.46 -10.65 -1.53
N ALA A 138 9.18 -10.56 -1.15
CA ALA A 138 8.68 -11.19 0.07
C ALA A 138 8.81 -12.71 0.05
N GLU A 139 8.59 -13.34 -1.12
CA GLU A 139 8.71 -14.79 -1.27
C GLU A 139 10.15 -15.29 -1.16
N PHE A 140 11.08 -14.61 -1.80
CA PHE A 140 12.46 -15.06 -1.92
C PHE A 140 13.44 -14.39 -0.97
N SER A 141 13.02 -13.36 -0.23
CA SER A 141 13.90 -12.71 0.74
C SER A 141 14.19 -13.61 1.93
N CYS A 142 15.44 -13.62 2.34
CA CYS A 142 15.89 -14.34 3.53
C CYS A 142 16.16 -13.34 4.65
N ARG A 143 15.74 -13.67 5.88
CA ARG A 143 16.16 -12.93 7.05
C ARG A 143 17.58 -13.30 7.40
N ASP A 144 18.45 -12.31 7.43
CA ASP A 144 19.77 -12.47 7.98
C ASP A 144 19.69 -12.32 9.50
N ASN A 145 19.94 -13.41 10.22
CA ASN A 145 19.98 -13.40 11.68
C ASN A 145 21.21 -12.66 12.23
N VAL A 146 22.13 -12.26 11.36
CA VAL A 146 23.33 -11.49 11.70
C VAL A 146 23.19 -10.04 11.23
N ALA A 147 21.99 -9.51 11.30
CA ALA A 147 21.57 -8.23 10.73
C ALA A 147 22.37 -6.99 11.19
N HIS A 148 23.14 -7.09 12.26
CA HIS A 148 23.97 -6.00 12.75
C HIS A 148 25.28 -5.82 11.95
N LYS A 149 25.56 -6.71 11.00
CA LYS A 149 26.74 -6.63 10.14
C LYS A 149 26.31 -6.38 8.71
N VAL A 150 26.00 -5.14 8.43
CA VAL A 150 25.78 -4.74 7.04
C VAL A 150 27.11 -4.30 6.46
N TYR A 151 27.59 -5.04 5.47
CA TYR A 151 28.79 -4.70 4.74
C TYR A 151 28.42 -3.87 3.52
N PHE A 152 28.77 -2.61 3.55
CA PHE A 152 28.75 -1.76 2.37
C PHE A 152 30.05 -1.94 1.61
N LEU A 153 29.95 -2.55 0.48
CA LEU A 153 31.07 -2.65 -0.45
C LEU A 153 31.11 -1.42 -1.34
#